data_6e6ed926730f7185e51408ef902d9245
#
_entry.id   6e6ed926730f7185e51408ef902d9245
#
_cell.length_a   1.000
_cell.length_b   1.000
_cell.length_c   1.000
_cell.angle_alpha   90.00
_cell.angle_beta   90.00
_cell.angle_gamma   90.00
#
_symmetry.space_group_name_H-M   'P 1'
#
loop_
_entity.id
_entity.type
_entity.pdbx_description
1 polymer ?
#
loop_
_entity_poly.entity_id
_entity_poly.type
_entity_poly.pdbx_seq_one_letter_code
_entity_poly.pdbx_strand_id
1 'polypeptide(L)'
;MAARFFADVPMAAGATLSLPDSTARHVQVLRMQPGQSITLFNGQGGEWDASITRMGRSDVDVCLGAHHASEREVGRSVQLALGMPANERMDWLVEKATEIGVNSLQPLHTSRSVLRLSGERAEKKQNHWQSVAVAACEQCGGNRVPTVAPVRDLAAWLKTLPPASAEQPVLRCLLSLADGTQPLAHALVDLPDNAAVCFLSGPEGGLSAQEEALAIASGFSRVTLGPRVLRAETAALTALVLALNR
;
A
#
# COMPACT_ATOMS: atom_id res chain seq x y z
N MET A 1 -6.62 7.40 -22.41
CA MET A 1 -6.48 6.03 -21.86
C MET A 1 -7.87 5.49 -21.62
N ALA A 2 -8.09 4.18 -21.82
CA ALA A 2 -9.35 3.55 -21.44
C ALA A 2 -9.50 3.63 -19.91
N ALA A 3 -10.74 3.70 -19.42
CA ALA A 3 -10.98 3.67 -17.98
C ALA A 3 -10.55 2.31 -17.42
N ARG A 4 -9.89 2.33 -16.25
CA ARG A 4 -9.36 1.14 -15.58
C ARG A 4 -10.18 0.81 -14.36
N PHE A 5 -10.43 -0.48 -14.13
CA PHE A 5 -11.20 -0.94 -12.99
C PHE A 5 -10.59 -2.20 -12.39
N PHE A 6 -10.58 -2.24 -11.07
CA PHE A 6 -10.22 -3.42 -10.31
C PHE A 6 -11.41 -4.39 -10.20
N ALA A 7 -11.15 -5.67 -10.43
CA ALA A 7 -12.14 -6.73 -10.23
C ALA A 7 -11.43 -7.99 -9.69
N ASP A 8 -11.62 -8.27 -8.40
CA ASP A 8 -11.01 -9.43 -7.72
C ASP A 8 -11.75 -10.71 -8.08
N VAL A 9 -11.59 -11.11 -9.33
CA VAL A 9 -12.19 -12.33 -9.90
C VAL A 9 -11.22 -12.99 -10.88
N PRO A 10 -11.31 -14.31 -11.08
CA PRO A 10 -10.58 -14.99 -12.14
C PRO A 10 -10.97 -14.45 -13.53
N MET A 11 -9.99 -14.22 -14.37
CA MET A 11 -10.16 -13.67 -15.72
C MET A 11 -9.57 -14.62 -16.76
N ALA A 12 -10.27 -14.80 -17.89
CA ALA A 12 -9.79 -15.57 -19.04
C ALA A 12 -10.21 -14.89 -20.35
N ALA A 13 -9.35 -14.92 -21.36
CA ALA A 13 -9.62 -14.32 -22.66
C ALA A 13 -10.89 -14.92 -23.30
N GLY A 14 -11.75 -14.07 -23.87
CA GLY A 14 -13.02 -14.46 -24.49
C GLY A 14 -14.14 -14.76 -23.49
N ALA A 15 -13.89 -14.75 -22.19
CA ALA A 15 -14.93 -15.00 -21.20
C ALA A 15 -15.87 -13.80 -21.03
N THR A 16 -17.15 -14.07 -20.78
CA THR A 16 -18.10 -13.05 -20.31
C THR A 16 -18.11 -13.06 -18.78
N LEU A 17 -18.03 -11.90 -18.17
CA LEU A 17 -17.94 -11.70 -16.74
C LEU A 17 -18.96 -10.66 -16.28
N SER A 18 -19.72 -10.97 -15.23
CA SER A 18 -20.47 -9.97 -14.47
C SER A 18 -19.51 -9.31 -13.47
N LEU A 19 -19.36 -8.00 -13.55
CA LEU A 19 -18.47 -7.26 -12.67
C LEU A 19 -18.94 -7.31 -11.20
N PRO A 20 -18.02 -7.37 -10.21
CA PRO A 20 -18.38 -7.22 -8.80
C PRO A 20 -19.17 -5.93 -8.54
N ASP A 21 -20.06 -5.92 -7.57
CA ASP A 21 -20.98 -4.81 -7.27
C ASP A 21 -20.28 -3.45 -7.16
N SER A 22 -19.13 -3.39 -6.49
CA SER A 22 -18.34 -2.16 -6.33
C SER A 22 -17.84 -1.65 -7.68
N THR A 23 -17.32 -2.53 -8.52
CA THR A 23 -16.80 -2.22 -9.85
C THR A 23 -17.94 -1.84 -10.80
N ALA A 24 -19.04 -2.58 -10.79
CA ALA A 24 -20.24 -2.28 -11.58
C ALA A 24 -20.77 -0.88 -11.24
N ARG A 25 -20.86 -0.55 -9.95
CA ARG A 25 -21.28 0.79 -9.49
C ARG A 25 -20.32 1.88 -9.99
N HIS A 26 -19.00 1.63 -9.96
CA HIS A 26 -18.00 2.60 -10.44
C HIS A 26 -18.17 2.86 -11.94
N VAL A 27 -18.33 1.80 -12.76
CA VAL A 27 -18.62 1.90 -14.21
C VAL A 27 -19.90 2.70 -14.46
N GLN A 28 -20.97 2.47 -13.66
CA GLN A 28 -22.23 3.20 -13.78
C GLN A 28 -22.11 4.69 -13.39
N VAL A 29 -21.36 5.01 -12.34
CA VAL A 29 -21.09 6.41 -11.91
C VAL A 29 -20.38 7.18 -13.02
N LEU A 30 -19.48 6.55 -13.76
CA LEU A 30 -18.81 7.13 -14.91
C LEU A 30 -19.71 7.17 -16.17
N ARG A 31 -20.99 6.71 -16.08
CA ARG A 31 -21.99 6.71 -17.15
C ARG A 31 -21.52 6.02 -18.43
N MET A 32 -20.71 4.99 -18.27
CA MET A 32 -20.24 4.21 -19.42
C MET A 32 -21.38 3.46 -20.11
N GLN A 33 -21.18 3.09 -21.36
CA GLN A 33 -22.21 2.51 -22.21
C GLN A 33 -21.76 1.17 -22.80
N PRO A 34 -22.68 0.26 -23.15
CA PRO A 34 -22.37 -0.95 -23.92
C PRO A 34 -21.59 -0.60 -25.20
N GLY A 35 -20.60 -1.44 -25.52
CA GLY A 35 -19.68 -1.24 -26.64
C GLY A 35 -18.43 -0.43 -26.28
N GLN A 36 -18.36 0.23 -25.14
CA GLN A 36 -17.15 0.93 -24.72
C GLN A 36 -16.09 -0.03 -24.18
N SER A 37 -14.84 0.28 -24.53
CA SER A 37 -13.68 -0.46 -24.04
C SER A 37 -13.22 0.04 -22.66
N ILE A 38 -12.84 -0.89 -21.80
CA ILE A 38 -12.26 -0.66 -20.49
C ILE A 38 -11.04 -1.55 -20.30
N THR A 39 -10.21 -1.24 -19.32
CA THR A 39 -9.14 -2.12 -18.85
C THR A 39 -9.55 -2.71 -17.50
N LEU A 40 -9.39 -4.01 -17.32
CA LEU A 40 -9.59 -4.70 -16.05
C LEU A 40 -8.28 -5.25 -15.51
N PHE A 41 -8.12 -5.25 -14.20
CA PHE A 41 -7.02 -5.92 -13.51
C PHE A 41 -7.52 -6.53 -12.20
N ASN A 42 -6.87 -7.61 -11.75
CA ASN A 42 -7.29 -8.36 -10.55
C ASN A 42 -6.32 -8.25 -9.36
N GLY A 43 -5.32 -7.38 -9.45
CA GLY A 43 -4.35 -7.18 -8.38
C GLY A 43 -3.21 -8.21 -8.34
N GLN A 44 -3.19 -9.18 -9.25
CA GLN A 44 -2.19 -10.25 -9.30
C GLN A 44 -1.09 -10.02 -10.35
N GLY A 45 -1.14 -8.87 -11.02
CA GLY A 45 -0.26 -8.49 -12.11
C GLY A 45 -0.90 -8.68 -13.49
N GLY A 46 -0.40 -7.89 -14.46
CA GLY A 46 -1.00 -7.80 -15.78
C GLY A 46 -2.36 -7.10 -15.80
N GLU A 47 -2.89 -6.90 -16.99
CA GLU A 47 -4.17 -6.23 -17.24
C GLU A 47 -4.88 -6.85 -18.44
N TRP A 48 -6.17 -6.68 -18.53
CA TRP A 48 -7.04 -7.26 -19.55
C TRP A 48 -7.77 -6.17 -20.32
N ASP A 49 -7.80 -6.26 -21.63
CA ASP A 49 -8.79 -5.55 -22.42
C ASP A 49 -10.17 -6.10 -22.10
N ALA A 50 -11.17 -5.24 -22.04
CA ALA A 50 -12.54 -5.66 -21.89
C ALA A 50 -13.49 -4.70 -22.63
N SER A 51 -14.64 -5.19 -23.03
CA SER A 51 -15.72 -4.39 -23.60
C SER A 51 -17.00 -4.58 -22.81
N ILE A 52 -17.70 -3.51 -22.50
CA ILE A 52 -18.99 -3.56 -21.82
C ILE A 52 -20.00 -4.14 -22.79
N THR A 53 -20.65 -5.24 -22.43
CA THR A 53 -21.66 -5.91 -23.25
C THR A 53 -23.08 -5.59 -22.80
N ARG A 54 -23.30 -5.36 -21.50
CA ARG A 54 -24.60 -5.03 -20.93
C ARG A 54 -24.47 -4.12 -19.72
N MET A 55 -25.40 -3.16 -19.63
CA MET A 55 -25.59 -2.28 -18.47
C MET A 55 -26.97 -2.54 -17.88
N GLY A 56 -27.02 -3.17 -16.72
CA GLY A 56 -28.24 -3.35 -15.94
C GLY A 56 -28.44 -2.25 -14.91
N ARG A 57 -29.46 -2.39 -14.07
CA ARG A 57 -29.77 -1.43 -13.00
C ARG A 57 -28.70 -1.43 -11.91
N SER A 58 -28.14 -2.58 -11.56
CA SER A 58 -27.13 -2.78 -10.50
C SER A 58 -25.97 -3.65 -10.95
N ASP A 59 -26.00 -4.17 -12.15
CA ASP A 59 -25.02 -5.11 -12.70
C ASP A 59 -24.49 -4.63 -14.05
N VAL A 60 -23.26 -5.04 -14.36
CA VAL A 60 -22.58 -4.71 -15.63
C VAL A 60 -21.87 -5.97 -16.09
N ASP A 61 -22.14 -6.41 -17.34
CA ASP A 61 -21.45 -7.52 -17.96
C ASP A 61 -20.42 -7.00 -18.97
N VAL A 62 -19.31 -7.70 -19.02
CA VAL A 62 -18.19 -7.40 -19.92
C VAL A 62 -17.72 -8.66 -20.64
N CYS A 63 -17.21 -8.50 -21.85
CA CYS A 63 -16.46 -9.54 -22.54
C CYS A 63 -14.98 -9.24 -22.41
N LEU A 64 -14.18 -10.20 -21.92
CA LEU A 64 -12.74 -10.10 -21.76
C LEU A 64 -12.05 -10.33 -23.11
N GLY A 65 -11.12 -9.45 -23.43
CA GLY A 65 -10.25 -9.52 -24.59
C GLY A 65 -8.87 -10.11 -24.28
N ALA A 66 -7.83 -9.48 -24.84
CA ALA A 66 -6.45 -9.91 -24.65
C ALA A 66 -5.96 -9.63 -23.22
N HIS A 67 -5.10 -10.52 -22.71
CA HIS A 67 -4.30 -10.28 -21.52
C HIS A 67 -2.98 -9.62 -21.90
N HIS A 68 -2.63 -8.58 -21.20
CA HIS A 68 -1.34 -7.89 -21.32
C HIS A 68 -0.54 -8.12 -20.03
N ALA A 69 0.62 -8.77 -20.15
CA ALA A 69 1.54 -9.00 -19.03
C ALA A 69 2.31 -7.73 -18.64
N SER A 70 1.62 -6.60 -18.63
CA SER A 70 2.20 -5.29 -18.29
C SER A 70 2.40 -5.20 -16.79
N GLU A 71 3.65 -5.05 -16.37
CA GLU A 71 4.00 -4.77 -14.98
C GLU A 71 4.66 -3.39 -14.89
N ARG A 72 4.18 -2.61 -13.91
CA ARG A 72 4.73 -1.28 -13.62
C ARG A 72 5.33 -1.23 -12.22
N GLU A 73 5.40 -2.40 -11.59
CA GLU A 73 5.89 -2.55 -10.23
C GLU A 73 7.42 -2.47 -10.20
N VAL A 74 7.94 -1.82 -9.17
CA VAL A 74 9.38 -1.77 -8.92
C VAL A 74 9.81 -3.11 -8.29
N GLY A 75 10.99 -3.61 -8.65
CA GLY A 75 11.44 -4.94 -8.25
C GLY A 75 11.64 -5.17 -6.75
N ARG A 76 11.71 -4.09 -5.94
CA ARG A 76 11.93 -4.15 -4.49
C ARG A 76 10.61 -4.12 -3.72
N SER A 77 10.43 -5.06 -2.80
CA SER A 77 9.27 -5.02 -1.89
C SER A 77 9.48 -4.03 -0.75
N VAL A 78 8.55 -3.10 -0.56
CA VAL A 78 8.58 -2.13 0.54
C VAL A 78 7.29 -2.20 1.35
N GLN A 79 7.43 -2.36 2.66
CA GLN A 79 6.36 -2.26 3.65
C GLN A 79 6.46 -0.95 4.42
N LEU A 80 5.35 -0.26 4.62
CA LEU A 80 5.24 0.88 5.53
C LEU A 80 4.45 0.48 6.78
N ALA A 81 5.12 0.42 7.92
CA ALA A 81 4.51 0.26 9.24
C ALA A 81 4.36 1.63 9.90
N LEU A 82 3.12 2.04 10.13
CA LEU A 82 2.79 3.44 10.38
C LEU A 82 2.05 3.59 11.71
N GLY A 83 2.65 4.31 12.67
CA GLY A 83 1.87 4.89 13.74
C GLY A 83 0.81 5.79 13.10
N MET A 84 -0.48 5.40 13.23
CA MET A 84 -1.56 6.03 12.47
C MET A 84 -1.61 7.54 12.68
N PRO A 85 -1.43 8.36 11.63
CA PRO A 85 -1.70 9.79 11.68
C PRO A 85 -3.20 10.07 11.75
N ALA A 86 -3.58 11.33 11.91
CA ALA A 86 -4.99 11.75 11.91
C ALA A 86 -5.71 11.32 10.61
N ASN A 87 -7.03 11.07 10.70
CA ASN A 87 -7.86 10.39 9.68
C ASN A 87 -7.55 10.78 8.22
N GLU A 88 -7.65 12.06 7.87
CA GLU A 88 -7.47 12.53 6.48
C GLU A 88 -6.04 12.34 5.97
N ARG A 89 -5.05 12.41 6.87
CA ARG A 89 -3.65 12.19 6.51
C ARG A 89 -3.37 10.72 6.23
N MET A 90 -4.04 9.80 6.94
CA MET A 90 -3.90 8.38 6.67
C MET A 90 -4.48 8.00 5.31
N ASP A 91 -5.65 8.53 4.94
CA ASP A 91 -6.27 8.33 3.63
C ASP A 91 -5.33 8.82 2.51
N TRP A 92 -4.81 10.04 2.64
CA TRP A 92 -3.85 10.63 1.70
C TRP A 92 -2.54 9.84 1.61
N LEU A 93 -2.02 9.36 2.76
CA LEU A 93 -0.80 8.55 2.79
C LEU A 93 -0.99 7.22 2.05
N VAL A 94 -2.10 6.53 2.27
CA VAL A 94 -2.41 5.26 1.56
C VAL A 94 -2.48 5.50 0.06
N GLU A 95 -3.18 6.55 -0.38
CA GLU A 95 -3.28 6.93 -1.79
C GLU A 95 -1.89 7.14 -2.39
N LYS A 96 -1.07 8.04 -1.82
CA LYS A 96 0.24 8.39 -2.37
C LYS A 96 1.27 7.27 -2.25
N ALA A 97 1.24 6.49 -1.17
CA ALA A 97 2.10 5.32 -1.06
C ALA A 97 1.78 4.28 -2.14
N THR A 98 0.50 4.09 -2.47
CA THR A 98 0.08 3.20 -3.57
C THR A 98 0.55 3.72 -4.92
N GLU A 99 0.38 5.00 -5.22
CA GLU A 99 0.87 5.62 -6.46
C GLU A 99 2.39 5.46 -6.65
N ILE A 100 3.16 5.49 -5.54
CA ILE A 100 4.61 5.34 -5.55
C ILE A 100 5.03 3.86 -5.68
N GLY A 101 4.15 2.89 -5.34
CA GLY A 101 4.43 1.46 -5.49
C GLY A 101 4.76 0.73 -4.18
N VAL A 102 4.14 1.11 -3.06
CA VAL A 102 4.23 0.34 -1.81
C VAL A 102 3.62 -1.05 -1.98
N ASN A 103 4.21 -2.08 -1.36
CA ASN A 103 3.64 -3.43 -1.42
C ASN A 103 2.64 -3.70 -0.29
N SER A 104 2.86 -3.13 0.88
CA SER A 104 1.93 -3.28 2.00
C SER A 104 2.03 -2.15 3.01
N LEU A 105 0.90 -1.88 3.68
CA LEU A 105 0.80 -0.90 4.75
C LEU A 105 0.32 -1.61 6.02
N GLN A 106 1.02 -1.39 7.14
CA GLN A 106 0.64 -1.87 8.46
C GLN A 106 0.27 -0.69 9.35
N PRO A 107 -1.02 -0.38 9.52
CA PRO A 107 -1.47 0.63 10.48
C PRO A 107 -1.23 0.15 11.92
N LEU A 108 -0.64 1.03 12.75
CA LEU A 108 -0.25 0.69 14.13
C LEU A 108 -0.84 1.68 15.14
N HIS A 109 -1.33 1.12 16.24
CA HIS A 109 -1.54 1.88 17.48
C HIS A 109 -0.20 2.08 18.17
N THR A 110 0.12 3.33 18.46
CA THR A 110 1.26 3.74 19.27
C THR A 110 0.79 4.60 20.43
N SER A 111 1.67 4.82 21.42
CA SER A 111 1.32 5.61 22.61
C SER A 111 0.83 7.02 22.26
N ARG A 112 1.36 7.61 21.20
CA ARG A 112 1.05 8.97 20.74
C ARG A 112 0.10 9.06 19.55
N SER A 113 -0.47 7.93 19.10
CA SER A 113 -1.52 7.94 18.08
C SER A 113 -2.76 8.65 18.61
N VAL A 114 -3.24 9.64 17.86
CA VAL A 114 -4.52 10.33 18.15
C VAL A 114 -5.69 9.45 17.73
N LEU A 115 -5.57 8.77 16.59
CA LEU A 115 -6.60 7.89 16.08
C LEU A 115 -6.61 6.57 16.86
N ARG A 116 -7.73 6.30 17.54
CA ARG A 116 -7.97 5.06 18.28
C ARG A 116 -9.07 4.25 17.61
N LEU A 117 -8.72 3.09 17.10
CA LEU A 117 -9.64 2.22 16.36
C LEU A 117 -9.64 0.83 17.01
N SER A 118 -10.82 0.27 17.25
CA SER A 118 -10.96 -1.09 17.78
C SER A 118 -12.23 -1.74 17.22
N GLY A 119 -12.27 -3.08 17.20
CA GLY A 119 -13.41 -3.87 16.75
C GLY A 119 -13.90 -3.44 15.36
N GLU A 120 -15.18 -3.36 15.17
CA GLU A 120 -15.84 -3.06 13.89
C GLU A 120 -15.39 -1.71 13.27
N ARG A 121 -15.04 -0.71 14.10
CA ARG A 121 -14.53 0.57 13.58
C ARG A 121 -13.16 0.40 12.92
N ALA A 122 -12.30 -0.45 13.49
CA ALA A 122 -10.99 -0.73 12.89
C ALA A 122 -11.14 -1.47 11.56
N GLU A 123 -12.04 -2.45 11.49
CA GLU A 123 -12.33 -3.19 10.25
C GLU A 123 -12.91 -2.28 9.17
N LYS A 124 -13.89 -1.44 9.51
CA LYS A 124 -14.47 -0.46 8.57
C LYS A 124 -13.41 0.51 8.03
N LYS A 125 -12.48 0.98 8.87
CA LYS A 125 -11.41 1.86 8.45
C LYS A 125 -10.36 1.13 7.60
N GLN A 126 -9.98 -0.09 7.94
CA GLN A 126 -9.10 -0.92 7.11
C GLN A 126 -9.70 -1.13 5.71
N ASN A 127 -10.99 -1.51 5.63
CA ASN A 127 -11.69 -1.70 4.36
C ASN A 127 -11.76 -0.40 3.54
N HIS A 128 -11.95 0.74 4.22
CA HIS A 128 -11.90 2.04 3.57
C HIS A 128 -10.52 2.32 2.98
N TRP A 129 -9.43 2.13 3.73
CA TRP A 129 -8.08 2.31 3.23
C TRP A 129 -7.72 1.34 2.10
N GLN A 130 -8.18 0.09 2.18
CA GLN A 130 -8.02 -0.86 1.08
C GLN A 130 -8.74 -0.37 -0.19
N SER A 131 -9.92 0.23 -0.06
CA SER A 131 -10.63 0.84 -1.20
C SER A 131 -9.90 2.07 -1.75
N VAL A 132 -9.25 2.87 -0.91
CA VAL A 132 -8.38 3.98 -1.35
C VAL A 132 -7.20 3.46 -2.17
N ALA A 133 -6.56 2.37 -1.72
CA ALA A 133 -5.46 1.74 -2.46
C ALA A 133 -5.92 1.20 -3.82
N VAL A 134 -7.10 0.58 -3.89
CA VAL A 134 -7.69 0.14 -5.17
C VAL A 134 -7.89 1.32 -6.11
N ALA A 135 -8.54 2.39 -5.64
CA ALA A 135 -8.79 3.58 -6.46
C ALA A 135 -7.48 4.23 -6.95
N ALA A 136 -6.44 4.26 -6.12
CA ALA A 136 -5.12 4.74 -6.51
C ALA A 136 -4.50 3.86 -7.62
N CYS A 137 -4.61 2.52 -7.54
CA CYS A 137 -4.17 1.61 -8.60
C CYS A 137 -4.94 1.82 -9.92
N GLU A 138 -6.24 2.05 -9.84
CA GLU A 138 -7.06 2.37 -11.02
C GLU A 138 -6.56 3.65 -11.72
N GLN A 139 -6.15 4.63 -10.95
CA GLN A 139 -5.65 5.91 -11.46
C GLN A 139 -4.19 5.85 -11.93
N CYS A 140 -3.28 5.27 -11.15
CA CYS A 140 -1.83 5.30 -11.45
C CYS A 140 -1.38 4.22 -12.44
N GLY A 141 -2.21 3.22 -12.69
CA GLY A 141 -1.91 2.12 -13.60
C GLY A 141 -1.21 0.94 -12.94
N GLY A 142 -1.07 0.91 -11.62
CA GLY A 142 -0.56 -0.24 -10.89
C GLY A 142 -1.44 -1.48 -11.12
N ASN A 143 -0.84 -2.64 -11.32
CA ASN A 143 -1.55 -3.90 -11.54
C ASN A 143 -1.51 -4.82 -10.32
N ARG A 144 -0.81 -4.41 -9.25
CA ARG A 144 -0.79 -5.08 -7.95
C ARG A 144 -1.31 -4.13 -6.88
N VAL A 145 -2.43 -4.51 -6.28
CA VAL A 145 -3.03 -3.69 -5.22
C VAL A 145 -2.28 -3.96 -3.91
N PRO A 146 -1.69 -2.94 -3.25
CA PRO A 146 -1.03 -3.14 -1.98
C PRO A 146 -2.02 -3.57 -0.91
N THR A 147 -1.56 -4.43 0.00
CA THR A 147 -2.38 -4.89 1.12
C THR A 147 -2.33 -3.87 2.25
N VAL A 148 -3.50 -3.41 2.71
CA VAL A 148 -3.63 -2.69 3.98
C VAL A 148 -3.98 -3.69 5.07
N ALA A 149 -3.02 -3.97 5.94
CA ALA A 149 -3.18 -4.94 7.01
C ALA A 149 -4.16 -4.45 8.10
N PRO A 150 -4.75 -5.35 8.89
CA PRO A 150 -5.54 -4.98 10.07
C PRO A 150 -4.75 -4.10 11.04
N VAL A 151 -5.43 -3.15 11.68
CA VAL A 151 -4.83 -2.29 12.70
C VAL A 151 -4.32 -3.14 13.87
N ARG A 152 -3.09 -2.92 14.30
CA ARG A 152 -2.45 -3.64 15.41
C ARG A 152 -1.82 -2.69 16.41
N ASP A 153 -1.65 -3.17 17.63
CA ASP A 153 -0.75 -2.54 18.60
C ASP A 153 0.71 -2.74 18.18
N LEU A 154 1.53 -1.70 18.28
CA LEU A 154 2.94 -1.74 17.87
C LEU A 154 3.72 -2.86 18.56
N ALA A 155 3.59 -3.01 19.89
CA ALA A 155 4.34 -4.02 20.62
C ALA A 155 3.88 -5.45 20.26
N ALA A 156 2.59 -5.64 20.00
CA ALA A 156 2.05 -6.91 19.54
C ALA A 156 2.51 -7.24 18.11
N TRP A 157 2.55 -6.26 17.22
CA TRP A 157 3.02 -6.44 15.85
C TRP A 157 4.51 -6.77 15.79
N LEU A 158 5.36 -6.08 16.55
CA LEU A 158 6.81 -6.34 16.60
C LEU A 158 7.12 -7.79 16.95
N LYS A 159 6.33 -8.42 17.82
CA LYS A 159 6.49 -9.85 18.20
C LYS A 159 6.17 -10.82 17.06
N THR A 160 5.45 -10.39 16.03
CA THR A 160 5.08 -11.24 14.88
C THR A 160 6.06 -11.16 13.73
N LEU A 161 7.05 -10.27 13.81
CA LEU A 161 8.05 -10.13 12.79
C LEU A 161 8.95 -11.39 12.73
N PRO A 162 9.20 -11.95 11.55
CA PRO A 162 10.09 -13.09 11.42
C PRO A 162 11.50 -12.69 11.84
N PRO A 163 12.31 -13.63 12.36
CA PRO A 163 13.72 -13.38 12.59
C PRO A 163 14.41 -13.02 11.27
N ALA A 164 15.55 -12.32 11.36
CA ALA A 164 16.36 -12.05 10.18
C ALA A 164 16.81 -13.37 9.53
N SER A 165 16.63 -13.50 8.21
CA SER A 165 17.04 -14.65 7.43
C SER A 165 17.92 -14.20 6.26
N ALA A 166 18.98 -14.97 5.97
CA ALA A 166 19.84 -14.72 4.82
C ALA A 166 19.13 -15.06 3.50
N GLU A 167 18.14 -15.97 3.53
CA GLU A 167 17.38 -16.37 2.34
C GLU A 167 16.37 -15.31 1.91
N GLN A 168 15.82 -14.57 2.88
CA GLN A 168 14.89 -13.47 2.66
C GLN A 168 15.33 -12.24 3.46
N PRO A 169 16.35 -11.52 2.97
CA PRO A 169 16.86 -10.37 3.68
C PRO A 169 15.82 -9.25 3.74
N VAL A 170 15.57 -8.74 4.94
CA VAL A 170 14.69 -7.60 5.19
C VAL A 170 15.46 -6.53 5.93
N LEU A 171 15.64 -5.37 5.30
CA LEU A 171 16.15 -4.20 5.97
C LEU A 171 15.02 -3.54 6.77
N ARG A 172 15.18 -3.43 8.09
CA ARG A 172 14.22 -2.77 8.99
C ARG A 172 14.74 -1.41 9.41
N CYS A 173 14.07 -0.36 8.96
CA CYS A 173 14.43 1.04 9.22
C CYS A 173 13.38 1.72 10.10
N LEU A 174 13.81 2.25 11.24
CA LEU A 174 13.02 3.13 12.09
C LEU A 174 13.33 4.58 11.72
N LEU A 175 12.34 5.32 11.20
CA LEU A 175 12.46 6.75 10.95
C LEU A 175 12.49 7.48 12.29
N SER A 176 13.63 8.03 12.65
CA SER A 176 13.86 8.65 13.96
C SER A 176 14.64 9.96 13.83
N LEU A 177 14.39 10.87 14.78
CA LEU A 177 15.11 12.13 14.94
C LEU A 177 16.10 12.08 16.13
N ALA A 178 16.26 10.91 16.77
CA ALA A 178 17.16 10.75 17.89
C ALA A 178 18.63 10.85 17.46
N ASP A 179 19.51 11.18 18.41
CA ASP A 179 20.95 11.18 18.17
C ASP A 179 21.47 9.80 17.76
N GLY A 180 22.52 9.76 16.95
CA GLY A 180 23.13 8.51 16.48
C GLY A 180 22.36 7.82 15.35
N THR A 181 21.41 8.49 14.68
CA THR A 181 20.80 7.99 13.45
C THR A 181 21.78 8.03 12.29
N GLN A 182 21.73 7.04 11.41
CA GLN A 182 22.46 7.08 10.13
C GLN A 182 21.56 7.59 8.99
N PRO A 183 22.12 8.25 7.96
CA PRO A 183 21.37 8.60 6.77
C PRO A 183 20.75 7.35 6.12
N LEU A 184 19.47 7.42 5.74
CA LEU A 184 18.80 6.30 5.04
C LEU A 184 19.58 5.89 3.78
N ALA A 185 20.14 6.84 3.05
CA ALA A 185 20.95 6.57 1.86
C ALA A 185 22.11 5.59 2.15
N HIS A 186 22.76 5.69 3.32
CA HIS A 186 23.82 4.75 3.71
C HIS A 186 23.28 3.36 4.01
N ALA A 187 22.13 3.25 4.65
CA ALA A 187 21.49 1.95 4.94
C ALA A 187 21.06 1.20 3.66
N LEU A 188 20.84 1.93 2.58
CA LEU A 188 20.43 1.36 1.29
C LEU A 188 21.61 1.01 0.35
N VAL A 189 22.84 1.50 0.58
CA VAL A 189 23.99 1.38 -0.38
C VAL A 189 24.26 -0.06 -0.79
N ASP A 190 24.43 -0.95 0.18
CA ASP A 190 24.83 -2.34 -0.05
C ASP A 190 23.66 -3.32 0.01
N LEU A 191 22.42 -2.80 -0.07
CA LEU A 191 21.23 -3.63 0.03
C LEU A 191 21.02 -4.43 -1.27
N PRO A 192 20.97 -5.77 -1.22
CA PRO A 192 20.69 -6.59 -2.38
C PRO A 192 19.37 -6.20 -3.08
N ASP A 193 19.30 -6.34 -4.40
CA ASP A 193 18.11 -5.95 -5.18
C ASP A 193 16.85 -6.71 -4.77
N ASN A 194 17.00 -7.96 -4.34
CA ASN A 194 15.90 -8.81 -3.85
C ASN A 194 15.54 -8.60 -2.37
N ALA A 195 16.28 -7.74 -1.64
CA ALA A 195 15.98 -7.48 -0.24
C ALA A 195 14.73 -6.62 -0.11
N ALA A 196 13.83 -7.05 0.77
CA ALA A 196 12.69 -6.24 1.16
C ALA A 196 13.11 -5.13 2.15
N VAL A 197 12.33 -4.05 2.20
CA VAL A 197 12.53 -2.98 3.16
C VAL A 197 11.25 -2.77 3.96
N CYS A 198 11.40 -2.68 5.28
CA CYS A 198 10.30 -2.33 6.18
C CYS A 198 10.63 -1.02 6.89
N PHE A 199 9.85 0.02 6.64
CA PHE A 199 9.95 1.29 7.36
C PHE A 199 8.95 1.33 8.49
N LEU A 200 9.41 1.68 9.69
CA LEU A 200 8.57 2.00 10.85
C LEU A 200 8.65 3.49 11.10
N SER A 201 7.50 4.15 11.17
CA SER A 201 7.38 5.56 11.57
C SER A 201 6.32 5.77 12.63
N GLY A 202 6.52 6.76 13.50
CA GLY A 202 5.51 7.19 14.46
C GLY A 202 4.44 8.09 13.82
N PRO A 203 3.36 8.39 14.57
CA PRO A 203 2.40 9.43 14.21
C PRO A 203 3.04 10.82 14.32
N GLU A 204 2.25 11.90 14.24
CA GLU A 204 2.74 13.30 14.35
C GLU A 204 3.56 13.55 15.64
N GLY A 205 3.23 12.89 16.72
CA GLY A 205 3.98 12.97 17.98
C GLY A 205 5.23 12.06 18.05
N GLY A 206 5.54 11.31 16.98
CA GLY A 206 6.62 10.32 16.96
C GLY A 206 6.34 9.09 17.82
N LEU A 207 7.30 8.21 17.96
CA LEU A 207 7.28 7.09 18.91
C LEU A 207 7.80 7.57 20.28
N SER A 208 7.40 6.89 21.34
CA SER A 208 8.02 7.06 22.68
C SER A 208 9.40 6.37 22.71
N ALA A 209 10.26 6.77 23.66
CA ALA A 209 11.56 6.14 23.84
C ALA A 209 11.44 4.61 24.10
N GLN A 210 10.39 4.19 24.80
CA GLN A 210 10.11 2.77 25.04
C GLN A 210 9.73 2.03 23.75
N GLU A 211 8.91 2.64 22.90
CA GLU A 211 8.53 2.07 21.60
C GLU A 211 9.71 1.98 20.64
N GLU A 212 10.57 3.00 20.60
CA GLU A 212 11.80 2.94 19.81
C GLU A 212 12.74 1.84 20.33
N ALA A 213 12.90 1.68 21.64
CA ALA A 213 13.72 0.63 22.22
C ALA A 213 13.18 -0.78 21.86
N LEU A 214 11.86 -0.97 21.88
CA LEU A 214 11.22 -2.22 21.43
C LEU A 214 11.46 -2.48 19.93
N ALA A 215 11.36 -1.45 19.09
CA ALA A 215 11.64 -1.59 17.66
C ALA A 215 13.10 -1.99 17.41
N ILE A 216 14.06 -1.36 18.09
CA ILE A 216 15.48 -1.71 17.99
C ILE A 216 15.72 -3.15 18.43
N ALA A 217 15.14 -3.58 19.57
CA ALA A 217 15.23 -4.97 20.04
C ALA A 217 14.62 -5.97 19.05
N SER A 218 13.70 -5.50 18.16
CA SER A 218 13.09 -6.27 17.08
C SER A 218 13.86 -6.17 15.74
N GLY A 219 15.10 -5.65 15.76
CA GLY A 219 15.99 -5.60 14.61
C GLY A 219 15.83 -4.37 13.70
N PHE A 220 15.16 -3.31 14.17
CA PHE A 220 15.14 -2.03 13.45
C PHE A 220 16.40 -1.21 13.73
N SER A 221 16.93 -0.58 12.68
CA SER A 221 18.01 0.41 12.80
C SER A 221 17.44 1.82 12.61
N ARG A 222 17.88 2.78 13.44
CA ARG A 222 17.47 4.17 13.31
C ARG A 222 18.07 4.80 12.05
N VAL A 223 17.21 5.44 11.25
CA VAL A 223 17.63 6.17 10.05
C VAL A 223 17.01 7.57 10.02
N THR A 224 17.75 8.51 9.42
CA THR A 224 17.27 9.88 9.20
C THR A 224 17.14 10.17 7.70
N LEU A 225 16.19 11.05 7.37
CA LEU A 225 15.96 11.58 6.03
C LEU A 225 16.59 12.99 5.83
N GLY A 226 17.41 13.41 6.76
CA GLY A 226 18.09 14.72 6.73
C GLY A 226 17.81 15.57 7.96
N PRO A 227 18.28 16.84 7.98
CA PRO A 227 18.29 17.67 9.17
C PRO A 227 16.92 18.29 9.52
N ARG A 228 15.94 18.18 8.65
CA ARG A 228 14.61 18.77 8.87
C ARG A 228 13.63 17.76 9.45
N VAL A 229 12.78 18.23 10.37
CA VAL A 229 11.63 17.47 10.83
C VAL A 229 10.59 17.44 9.73
N LEU A 230 10.29 16.24 9.22
CA LEU A 230 9.24 16.01 8.25
C LEU A 230 7.95 15.62 8.98
N ARG A 231 6.80 15.93 8.39
CA ARG A 231 5.53 15.34 8.85
C ARG A 231 5.55 13.82 8.66
N ALA A 232 4.80 13.08 9.46
CA ALA A 232 4.78 11.61 9.46
C ALA A 232 4.54 11.04 8.06
N GLU A 233 3.53 11.55 7.36
CA GLU A 233 3.19 11.15 6.00
C GLU A 233 4.30 11.49 5.00
N THR A 234 4.91 12.67 5.10
CA THR A 234 6.02 13.08 4.23
C THR A 234 7.25 12.20 4.44
N ALA A 235 7.57 11.88 5.70
CA ALA A 235 8.71 11.02 6.03
C ALA A 235 8.54 9.61 5.43
N ALA A 236 7.35 9.01 5.61
CA ALA A 236 7.05 7.69 5.08
C ALA A 236 7.16 7.63 3.55
N LEU A 237 6.58 8.62 2.83
CA LEU A 237 6.62 8.68 1.37
C LEU A 237 8.04 8.97 0.85
N THR A 238 8.80 9.84 1.52
CA THR A 238 10.20 10.10 1.15
C THR A 238 11.06 8.84 1.29
N ALA A 239 10.89 8.10 2.39
CA ALA A 239 11.60 6.84 2.61
C ALA A 239 11.24 5.80 1.54
N LEU A 240 9.95 5.69 1.18
CA LEU A 240 9.45 4.81 0.12
C LEU A 240 10.11 5.13 -1.22
N VAL A 241 10.07 6.39 -1.66
CA VAL A 241 10.69 6.84 -2.92
C VAL A 241 12.19 6.51 -2.96
N LEU A 242 12.92 6.77 -1.87
CA LEU A 242 14.36 6.50 -1.80
C LEU A 242 14.67 4.99 -1.86
N ALA A 243 13.79 4.13 -1.33
CA ALA A 243 13.98 2.68 -1.38
C ALA A 243 13.68 2.07 -2.75
N LEU A 244 12.73 2.64 -3.50
CA LEU A 244 12.28 2.12 -4.79
C LEU A 244 13.13 2.60 -5.98
N ASN A 245 13.80 3.74 -5.86
CA ASN A 245 14.58 4.34 -6.97
C ASN A 245 16.10 4.10 -6.85
N ARG A 246 16.45 2.91 -6.40
CA ARG A 246 17.86 2.47 -6.32
C ARG A 246 18.09 1.20 -7.08
#